data_929d0d2b673b9c37362bca54630fbc66
#
_entry.id   929d0d2b673b9c37362bca54630fbc66
#
_cell.length_a   1.000
_cell.length_b   1.000
_cell.length_c   1.000
_cell.angle_alpha   90.00
_cell.angle_beta   90.00
_cell.angle_gamma   90.00
#
_symmetry.space_group_name_H-M   'P 1'
#
loop_
_entity.id
_entity.type
_entity.pdbx_description
1 polymer ?
#
loop_
_entity_poly.entity_id
_entity_poly.type
_entity_poly.pdbx_seq_one_letter_code
_entity_poly.pdbx_strand_id
1 'polypeptide(L)'
;VYAVKHLAGQPVKDLLPGLLTDILTSLNFPKNMRWADHEFKFVRPIRWLVALFGEEVIPVEITGVKSGKFSRGHRFLRRSAVDAAMEHESFIDAAKAVLGNAAAKAKNAVASAALGTYGAVEIPNADAYEKTLYDNFVMVDQDARRELIRQQVTDMGVAEGGHAEINEDLLEEVNYLVEWPTALCGNFEDKFLALPKECI
;
A
#
# COMPACT_ATOMS: atom_id res chain seq x y z
N VAL A 1 53.89 -12.78 -1.96
CA VAL A 1 53.50 -12.25 -0.65
C VAL A 1 52.05 -11.89 -0.72
N TYR A 2 51.23 -12.49 0.10
CA TYR A 2 49.77 -12.17 0.21
C TYR A 2 49.55 -11.36 1.48
N ALA A 3 48.77 -10.30 1.41
CA ALA A 3 48.30 -9.55 2.57
C ALA A 3 46.84 -9.98 2.86
N VAL A 4 46.57 -10.43 4.08
CA VAL A 4 45.24 -10.79 4.55
C VAL A 4 44.77 -9.66 5.45
N LYS A 5 43.69 -9.01 5.08
CA LYS A 5 43.02 -7.99 5.89
C LYS A 5 41.75 -8.59 6.48
N HIS A 6 41.69 -8.68 7.79
CA HIS A 6 40.43 -9.02 8.47
C HIS A 6 39.61 -7.75 8.67
N LEU A 7 38.44 -7.73 8.07
CA LEU A 7 37.43 -6.68 8.31
C LEU A 7 36.41 -7.23 9.30
N ALA A 8 36.34 -6.63 10.47
CA ALA A 8 35.27 -6.95 11.42
C ALA A 8 33.91 -6.53 10.84
N GLY A 9 32.93 -7.44 10.89
CA GLY A 9 31.55 -7.12 10.53
C GLY A 9 30.93 -6.13 11.52
N GLN A 10 29.92 -5.43 11.09
CA GLN A 10 29.09 -4.56 11.94
C GLN A 10 27.69 -5.16 12.06
N PRO A 11 26.97 -4.93 13.18
CA PRO A 11 25.59 -5.32 13.31
C PRO A 11 24.75 -4.69 12.20
N VAL A 12 23.87 -5.48 11.57
CA VAL A 12 23.02 -5.01 10.47
C VAL A 12 22.15 -3.81 10.89
N LYS A 13 21.67 -3.82 12.13
CA LYS A 13 20.84 -2.74 12.69
C LYS A 13 21.54 -1.39 12.69
N ASP A 14 22.85 -1.36 12.88
CA ASP A 14 23.63 -0.11 12.90
C ASP A 14 23.87 0.44 11.48
N LEU A 15 23.85 -0.44 10.48
CA LEU A 15 24.06 -0.08 9.08
C LEU A 15 22.76 0.35 8.38
N LEU A 16 21.63 -0.27 8.74
CA LEU A 16 20.35 -0.06 8.05
C LEU A 16 19.89 1.40 8.00
N PRO A 17 19.99 2.22 9.05
CA PRO A 17 19.54 3.62 8.99
C PRO A 17 20.25 4.41 7.89
N GLY A 18 21.57 4.30 7.80
CA GLY A 18 22.35 4.96 6.76
C GLY A 18 22.03 4.42 5.37
N LEU A 19 22.06 3.10 5.22
CA LEU A 19 21.80 2.43 3.95
C LEU A 19 20.39 2.78 3.40
N LEU A 20 19.35 2.74 4.23
CA LEU A 20 17.99 3.08 3.82
C LEU A 20 17.85 4.54 3.45
N THR A 21 18.53 5.44 4.17
CA THR A 21 18.58 6.86 3.82
C THR A 21 19.25 7.07 2.48
N ASP A 22 20.38 6.43 2.23
CA ASP A 22 21.12 6.51 0.97
C ASP A 22 20.28 5.96 -0.20
N ILE A 23 19.61 4.83 -0.01
CA ILE A 23 18.70 4.27 -1.01
C ILE A 23 17.60 5.28 -1.34
N LEU A 24 16.88 5.80 -0.35
CA LEU A 24 15.77 6.73 -0.57
C LEU A 24 16.21 8.02 -1.27
N THR A 25 17.38 8.53 -0.93
CA THR A 25 17.92 9.76 -1.53
C THR A 25 18.52 9.54 -2.91
N SER A 26 18.95 8.33 -3.24
CA SER A 26 19.51 7.97 -4.55
C SER A 26 18.45 7.63 -5.60
N LEU A 27 17.19 7.37 -5.19
CA LEU A 27 16.12 7.05 -6.12
C LEU A 27 15.86 8.22 -7.08
N ASN A 28 15.92 7.94 -8.37
CA ASN A 28 15.67 8.89 -9.42
C ASN A 28 14.47 8.45 -10.27
N PHE A 29 13.55 9.36 -10.50
CA PHE A 29 12.34 9.13 -11.28
C PHE A 29 12.28 10.06 -12.48
N PRO A 30 11.70 9.66 -13.62
CA PRO A 30 11.54 10.51 -14.79
C PRO A 30 10.76 11.80 -14.50
N LYS A 31 9.81 11.74 -13.55
CA LYS A 31 9.04 12.88 -13.08
C LYS A 31 9.14 12.95 -11.56
N ASN A 32 9.69 14.05 -11.06
CA ASN A 32 9.83 14.35 -9.64
C ASN A 32 9.07 15.63 -9.31
N MET A 33 8.62 15.73 -8.07
CA MET A 33 8.01 16.95 -7.53
C MET A 33 8.69 17.36 -6.22
N ARG A 34 8.67 18.65 -5.93
CA ARG A 34 8.91 19.21 -4.60
C ARG A 34 7.58 19.41 -3.91
N TRP A 35 7.59 19.41 -2.59
CA TRP A 35 6.39 19.71 -1.79
C TRP A 35 6.76 20.47 -0.53
N ALA A 36 5.82 21.26 -0.02
CA ALA A 36 6.04 22.16 1.10
C ALA A 36 7.28 23.06 0.85
N ASP A 37 8.14 23.21 1.84
CA ASP A 37 9.40 23.97 1.83
C ASP A 37 10.64 23.07 1.62
N HIS A 38 10.45 21.80 1.27
CA HIS A 38 11.55 20.86 1.09
C HIS A 38 12.24 21.00 -0.26
N GLU A 39 13.57 21.03 -0.25
CA GLU A 39 14.40 20.94 -1.46
C GLU A 39 14.46 19.52 -2.05
N PHE A 40 14.13 18.50 -1.24
CA PHE A 40 14.10 17.10 -1.66
C PHE A 40 13.04 16.89 -2.73
N LYS A 41 13.40 16.09 -3.76
CA LYS A 41 12.51 15.74 -4.86
C LYS A 41 12.19 14.26 -4.83
N PHE A 42 10.93 13.93 -4.96
CA PHE A 42 10.47 12.55 -5.05
C PHE A 42 9.28 12.42 -6.00
N VAL A 43 8.91 11.20 -6.36
CA VAL A 43 7.76 10.96 -7.27
C VAL A 43 6.44 11.46 -6.69
N ARG A 44 6.28 11.38 -5.38
CA ARG A 44 5.12 11.87 -4.61
C ARG A 44 5.56 12.34 -3.23
N PRO A 45 4.81 13.23 -2.55
CA PRO A 45 5.09 13.59 -1.16
C PRO A 45 5.12 12.37 -0.24
N ILE A 46 6.22 12.20 0.49
CA ILE A 46 6.34 11.14 1.49
C ILE A 46 5.51 11.54 2.70
N ARG A 47 4.59 10.67 3.13
CA ARG A 47 3.68 10.93 4.25
C ARG A 47 3.91 10.01 5.44
N TRP A 48 4.45 8.81 5.20
CA TRP A 48 4.85 7.87 6.24
C TRP A 48 5.95 6.97 5.68
N LEU A 49 6.71 6.39 6.60
CA LEU A 49 7.74 5.40 6.31
C LEU A 49 7.54 4.21 7.24
N VAL A 50 7.59 3.01 6.70
CA VAL A 50 7.67 1.77 7.49
C VAL A 50 9.05 1.18 7.27
N ALA A 51 9.80 1.02 8.35
CA ALA A 51 11.11 0.40 8.32
C ALA A 51 11.25 -0.51 9.54
N LEU A 52 11.24 -1.82 9.31
CA LEU A 52 11.29 -2.84 10.34
C LEU A 52 12.42 -3.84 10.07
N PHE A 53 13.06 -4.27 11.13
CA PHE A 53 13.95 -5.42 11.16
C PHE A 53 13.44 -6.39 12.23
N GLY A 54 12.74 -7.44 11.82
CA GLY A 54 11.89 -8.22 12.71
C GLY A 54 10.77 -7.35 13.28
N GLU A 55 10.74 -7.21 14.60
CA GLU A 55 9.75 -6.37 15.32
C GLU A 55 10.26 -4.95 15.61
N GLU A 56 11.56 -4.69 15.41
CA GLU A 56 12.18 -3.43 15.75
C GLU A 56 12.06 -2.40 14.61
N VAL A 57 11.75 -1.17 14.98
CA VAL A 57 11.73 -0.04 14.04
C VAL A 57 13.15 0.43 13.78
N ILE A 58 13.55 0.44 12.52
CA ILE A 58 14.82 1.04 12.09
C ILE A 58 14.63 2.54 11.93
N PRO A 59 15.38 3.38 12.66
CA PRO A 59 15.20 4.82 12.62
C PRO A 59 15.71 5.41 11.29
N VAL A 60 14.78 5.91 10.48
CA VAL A 60 15.04 6.65 9.23
C VAL A 60 14.19 7.91 9.26
N GLU A 61 14.73 9.02 8.83
CA GLU A 61 14.00 10.29 8.71
C GLU A 61 14.27 10.93 7.36
N ILE A 62 13.20 11.25 6.63
CA ILE A 62 13.27 11.98 5.35
C ILE A 62 12.23 13.09 5.38
N THR A 63 12.65 14.33 5.11
CA THR A 63 11.76 15.50 5.07
C THR A 63 10.86 15.65 6.32
N GLY A 64 11.42 15.38 7.50
CA GLY A 64 10.69 15.43 8.77
C GLY A 64 9.76 14.23 9.02
N VAL A 65 9.65 13.30 8.08
CA VAL A 65 8.88 12.05 8.26
C VAL A 65 9.80 10.99 8.86
N LYS A 66 9.47 10.55 10.06
CA LYS A 66 10.17 9.46 10.76
C LYS A 66 9.55 8.11 10.44
N SER A 67 10.41 7.12 10.31
CA SER A 67 9.97 5.73 10.17
C SER A 67 9.24 5.24 11.42
N GLY A 68 8.35 4.29 11.20
CA GLY A 68 7.57 3.64 12.24
C GLY A 68 7.09 2.26 11.76
N LYS A 69 6.11 1.73 12.46
CA LYS A 69 5.47 0.45 12.14
C LYS A 69 4.03 0.61 11.65
N PHE A 70 3.60 1.84 11.34
CA PHE A 70 2.25 2.10 10.87
C PHE A 70 2.22 2.36 9.38
N SER A 71 1.40 1.61 8.65
CA SER A 71 1.06 1.80 7.26
C SER A 71 -0.40 2.23 7.13
N ARG A 72 -0.95 2.16 5.92
CA ARG A 72 -2.37 2.44 5.63
C ARG A 72 -2.97 1.30 4.84
N GLY A 73 -4.21 0.97 5.12
CA GLY A 73 -5.02 0.10 4.29
C GLY A 73 -5.72 0.87 3.16
N HIS A 74 -6.51 0.16 2.39
CA HIS A 74 -7.27 0.73 1.28
C HIS A 74 -8.22 1.83 1.76
N ARG A 75 -8.15 2.98 1.09
CA ARG A 75 -8.80 4.22 1.53
C ARG A 75 -10.32 4.11 1.67
N PHE A 76 -10.97 3.37 0.78
CA PHE A 76 -12.43 3.27 0.73
C PHE A 76 -12.94 1.96 1.34
N LEU A 77 -12.39 0.81 0.92
CA LEU A 77 -12.90 -0.50 1.32
C LEU A 77 -12.77 -0.74 2.82
N ARG A 78 -11.65 -0.32 3.41
CA ARG A 78 -11.46 -0.43 4.85
C ARG A 78 -12.43 0.46 5.63
N ARG A 79 -12.74 1.64 5.12
CA ARG A 79 -13.73 2.53 5.73
C ARG A 79 -15.11 1.88 5.74
N SER A 80 -15.54 1.34 4.59
CA SER A 80 -16.84 0.66 4.48
C SER A 80 -16.95 -0.55 5.41
N ALA A 81 -15.87 -1.33 5.58
CA ALA A 81 -15.84 -2.46 6.49
C ALA A 81 -15.93 -2.04 7.97
N VAL A 82 -15.27 -0.92 8.34
CA VAL A 82 -15.37 -0.36 9.70
C VAL A 82 -16.76 0.23 9.94
N ASP A 83 -17.29 0.98 8.99
CA ASP A 83 -18.63 1.57 9.09
C ASP A 83 -19.71 0.47 9.18
N ALA A 84 -19.62 -0.59 8.38
CA ALA A 84 -20.53 -1.74 8.45
C ALA A 84 -20.43 -2.51 9.78
N ALA A 85 -19.23 -2.66 10.33
CA ALA A 85 -19.05 -3.27 11.65
C ALA A 85 -19.65 -2.40 12.78
N MET A 86 -19.55 -1.07 12.64
CA MET A 86 -20.13 -0.13 13.61
C MET A 86 -21.66 -0.05 13.52
N GLU A 87 -22.26 -0.31 12.37
CA GLU A 87 -23.71 -0.38 12.21
C GLU A 87 -24.31 -1.66 12.83
N HIS A 88 -23.53 -2.75 12.88
CA HIS A 88 -23.97 -4.04 13.45
C HIS A 88 -23.76 -4.20 14.95
N GLU A 89 -22.80 -3.49 15.53
CA GLU A 89 -22.58 -3.47 16.97
C GLU A 89 -23.24 -2.23 17.58
N SER A 90 -24.06 -2.43 18.61
CA SER A 90 -24.56 -1.27 19.35
C SER A 90 -23.37 -0.44 19.82
N PHE A 91 -23.47 0.87 19.72
CA PHE A 91 -22.42 1.84 20.09
C PHE A 91 -21.77 1.55 21.45
N ILE A 92 -22.51 0.90 22.35
CA ILE A 92 -22.05 0.50 23.69
C ILE A 92 -21.10 -0.71 23.62
N ASP A 93 -21.32 -1.66 22.72
CA ASP A 93 -20.46 -2.85 22.59
C ASP A 93 -19.19 -2.52 21.80
N ALA A 94 -19.30 -1.66 20.81
CA ALA A 94 -18.14 -1.07 20.12
C ALA A 94 -17.29 -0.24 21.11
N ALA A 95 -17.90 0.54 21.98
CA ALA A 95 -17.19 1.31 23.00
C ALA A 95 -16.54 0.40 24.07
N LYS A 96 -17.17 -0.71 24.47
CA LYS A 96 -16.57 -1.70 25.39
C LYS A 96 -15.43 -2.46 24.75
N ALA A 97 -15.54 -2.87 23.48
CA ALA A 97 -14.46 -3.47 22.72
C ALA A 97 -13.28 -2.49 22.54
N VAL A 98 -13.58 -1.18 22.41
CA VAL A 98 -12.58 -0.10 22.35
C VAL A 98 -11.91 0.15 23.70
N LEU A 99 -12.63 0.10 24.82
CA LEU A 99 -12.10 0.38 26.16
C LEU A 99 -11.37 -0.81 26.79
N GLY A 100 -11.64 -2.05 26.36
CA GLY A 100 -11.03 -3.27 26.91
C GLY A 100 -9.52 -3.43 26.72
N ASN A 101 -8.89 -2.67 25.82
CA ASN A 101 -7.44 -2.63 25.58
C ASN A 101 -6.94 -1.16 25.49
N ALA A 102 -7.29 -0.36 26.47
CA ALA A 102 -7.16 1.10 26.44
C ALA A 102 -5.74 1.63 26.16
N ALA A 103 -4.70 0.95 26.66
CA ALA A 103 -3.31 1.46 26.52
C ALA A 103 -2.72 1.23 25.12
N ALA A 104 -2.99 0.10 24.47
CA ALA A 104 -2.53 -0.18 23.11
C ALA A 104 -3.36 0.60 22.08
N LYS A 105 -4.67 0.75 22.30
CA LYS A 105 -5.57 1.49 21.43
C LYS A 105 -5.41 3.01 21.51
N ALA A 106 -5.06 3.56 22.67
CA ALA A 106 -4.75 4.98 22.79
C ALA A 106 -3.54 5.38 21.93
N LYS A 107 -2.49 4.54 21.88
CA LYS A 107 -1.34 4.75 21.00
C LYS A 107 -1.75 4.69 19.52
N ASN A 108 -2.62 3.73 19.16
CA ASN A 108 -3.09 3.58 17.77
C ASN A 108 -4.06 4.70 17.35
N ALA A 109 -4.89 5.19 18.27
CA ALA A 109 -5.77 6.33 18.02
C ALA A 109 -4.98 7.64 17.83
N VAL A 110 -3.94 7.85 18.65
CA VAL A 110 -3.05 9.01 18.52
C VAL A 110 -2.23 8.92 17.22
N ALA A 111 -1.70 7.74 16.87
CA ALA A 111 -1.01 7.53 15.61
C ALA A 111 -1.96 7.70 14.41
N SER A 112 -3.21 7.23 14.49
CA SER A 112 -4.24 7.42 13.48
C SER A 112 -4.63 8.89 13.32
N ALA A 113 -4.73 9.64 14.41
CA ALA A 113 -5.00 11.08 14.40
C ALA A 113 -3.79 11.87 13.84
N ALA A 114 -2.58 11.50 14.22
CA ALA A 114 -1.35 12.13 13.74
C ALA A 114 -1.11 11.89 12.24
N LEU A 115 -1.54 10.72 11.71
CA LEU A 115 -1.47 10.39 10.29
C LEU A 115 -2.62 10.99 9.46
N GLY A 116 -3.56 11.68 10.12
CA GLY A 116 -4.60 12.51 9.48
C GLY A 116 -5.52 11.74 8.56
N THR A 117 -5.90 10.51 8.89
CA THR A 117 -7.02 9.81 8.23
C THR A 117 -7.30 8.42 8.80
N TYR A 118 -8.50 7.96 8.61
CA TYR A 118 -9.04 6.63 8.82
C TYR A 118 -8.02 5.51 8.61
N GLY A 119 -7.54 4.96 9.74
CA GLY A 119 -7.02 3.64 9.72
C GLY A 119 -5.53 3.49 9.51
N ALA A 120 -4.70 4.00 10.41
CA ALA A 120 -3.36 3.45 10.56
C ALA A 120 -3.45 1.95 10.81
N VAL A 121 -2.63 1.19 10.06
CA VAL A 121 -2.49 -0.27 10.15
C VAL A 121 -1.15 -0.53 10.81
N GLU A 122 -1.16 -1.12 11.98
CA GLU A 122 0.06 -1.53 12.66
C GLU A 122 0.62 -2.78 12.00
N ILE A 123 1.88 -2.72 11.58
CA ILE A 123 2.64 -3.85 11.08
C ILE A 123 3.42 -4.42 12.27
N PRO A 124 3.08 -5.59 12.79
CA PRO A 124 3.70 -6.10 14.03
C PRO A 124 5.18 -6.46 13.84
N ASN A 125 5.53 -6.99 12.70
CA ASN A 125 6.89 -7.35 12.30
C ASN A 125 7.04 -7.36 10.78
N ALA A 126 8.25 -7.49 10.28
CA ALA A 126 8.54 -7.47 8.84
C ALA A 126 7.84 -8.61 8.08
N ASP A 127 7.78 -9.82 8.67
CA ASP A 127 7.20 -11.01 8.01
C ASP A 127 5.67 -10.91 7.88
N ALA A 128 5.02 -10.16 8.77
CA ALA A 128 3.59 -9.96 8.74
C ALA A 128 3.12 -8.83 7.79
N TYR A 129 4.05 -8.14 7.12
CA TYR A 129 3.76 -6.95 6.30
C TYR A 129 2.70 -7.22 5.24
N GLU A 130 2.95 -8.20 4.39
CA GLU A 130 2.08 -8.53 3.26
C GLU A 130 0.69 -8.97 3.73
N LYS A 131 0.64 -9.92 4.68
CA LYS A 131 -0.62 -10.40 5.24
C LYS A 131 -1.42 -9.28 5.91
N THR A 132 -0.76 -8.43 6.69
CA THR A 132 -1.43 -7.33 7.38
C THR A 132 -2.04 -6.33 6.39
N LEU A 133 -1.35 -6.03 5.29
CA LEU A 133 -1.88 -5.15 4.24
C LEU A 133 -2.99 -5.83 3.45
N TYR A 134 -2.87 -7.11 3.14
CA TYR A 134 -3.93 -7.88 2.47
C TYR A 134 -5.23 -7.89 3.28
N ASP A 135 -5.15 -8.14 4.59
CA ASP A 135 -6.29 -8.08 5.52
C ASP A 135 -6.92 -6.67 5.60
N ASN A 136 -6.23 -5.65 5.05
CA ASN A 136 -6.69 -4.27 4.97
C ASN A 136 -6.91 -3.79 3.52
N PHE A 137 -7.19 -4.72 2.61
CA PHE A 137 -7.52 -4.48 1.21
C PHE A 137 -6.40 -3.80 0.42
N VAL A 138 -5.15 -4.19 0.67
CA VAL A 138 -3.99 -3.80 -0.12
C VAL A 138 -3.20 -5.05 -0.49
N MET A 139 -3.20 -5.38 -1.76
CA MET A 139 -2.47 -6.50 -2.33
C MET A 139 -1.06 -6.03 -2.71
N VAL A 140 -0.07 -6.39 -1.91
CA VAL A 140 1.32 -5.94 -2.08
C VAL A 140 2.03 -6.64 -3.23
N ASP A 141 1.84 -7.96 -3.34
CA ASP A 141 2.41 -8.77 -4.41
C ASP A 141 1.85 -8.33 -5.77
N GLN A 142 2.73 -7.73 -6.57
CA GLN A 142 2.38 -7.18 -7.88
C GLN A 142 2.08 -8.29 -8.91
N ASP A 143 2.73 -9.45 -8.80
CA ASP A 143 2.54 -10.53 -9.76
C ASP A 143 1.23 -11.26 -9.48
N ALA A 144 0.94 -11.53 -8.20
CA ALA A 144 -0.35 -12.06 -7.79
C ALA A 144 -1.50 -11.10 -8.12
N ARG A 145 -1.30 -9.79 -7.96
CA ARG A 145 -2.29 -8.78 -8.30
C ARG A 145 -2.54 -8.69 -9.80
N ARG A 146 -1.49 -8.73 -10.63
CA ARG A 146 -1.60 -8.78 -12.10
C ARG A 146 -2.39 -9.99 -12.55
N GLU A 147 -2.10 -11.16 -12.01
CA GLU A 147 -2.79 -12.38 -12.38
C GLU A 147 -4.25 -12.36 -11.93
N LEU A 148 -4.55 -11.81 -10.76
CA LEU A 148 -5.93 -11.63 -10.30
C LEU A 148 -6.73 -10.70 -11.22
N ILE A 149 -6.13 -9.60 -11.69
CA ILE A 149 -6.78 -8.71 -12.67
C ILE A 149 -7.08 -9.48 -13.96
N ARG A 150 -6.10 -10.20 -14.49
CA ARG A 150 -6.24 -11.03 -15.69
C ARG A 150 -7.39 -12.03 -15.55
N GLN A 151 -7.41 -12.75 -14.44
CA GLN A 151 -8.45 -13.75 -14.16
C GLN A 151 -9.83 -13.11 -14.09
N GLN A 152 -9.99 -12.04 -13.33
CA GLN A 152 -11.28 -11.36 -13.18
C GLN A 152 -11.80 -10.82 -14.53
N VAL A 153 -10.94 -10.22 -15.34
CA VAL A 153 -11.31 -9.68 -16.66
C VAL A 153 -11.69 -10.83 -17.61
N THR A 154 -10.96 -11.94 -17.59
CA THR A 154 -11.27 -13.12 -18.39
C THR A 154 -12.63 -13.72 -17.99
N ASP A 155 -12.86 -13.90 -16.69
CA ASP A 155 -14.11 -14.46 -16.16
C ASP A 155 -15.32 -13.60 -16.51
N MET A 156 -15.16 -12.27 -16.47
CA MET A 156 -16.20 -11.33 -16.88
C MET A 156 -16.51 -11.45 -18.38
N GLY A 157 -15.49 -11.58 -19.24
CA GLY A 157 -15.69 -11.80 -20.66
C GLY A 157 -16.47 -13.07 -20.95
N VAL A 158 -16.15 -14.16 -20.23
CA VAL A 158 -16.89 -15.42 -20.35
C VAL A 158 -18.35 -15.29 -19.85
N ALA A 159 -18.54 -14.59 -18.74
CA ALA A 159 -19.88 -14.36 -18.17
C ALA A 159 -20.81 -13.56 -19.13
N GLU A 160 -20.24 -12.66 -19.91
CA GLU A 160 -20.96 -11.90 -20.95
C GLU A 160 -21.11 -12.66 -22.29
N GLY A 161 -20.69 -13.93 -22.34
CA GLY A 161 -20.80 -14.78 -23.53
C GLY A 161 -19.77 -14.53 -24.62
N GLY A 162 -18.69 -13.86 -24.28
CA GLY A 162 -17.58 -13.53 -25.17
C GLY A 162 -16.21 -13.92 -24.60
N HIS A 163 -15.20 -13.22 -25.01
CA HIS A 163 -13.86 -13.28 -24.45
C HIS A 163 -13.31 -11.85 -24.31
N ALA A 164 -12.53 -11.64 -23.27
CA ALA A 164 -11.88 -10.36 -23.07
C ALA A 164 -10.58 -10.31 -23.85
N GLU A 165 -10.34 -9.23 -24.59
CA GLU A 165 -9.05 -8.92 -25.17
C GLU A 165 -8.20 -8.18 -24.13
N ILE A 166 -7.11 -8.81 -23.70
CA ILE A 166 -6.20 -8.24 -22.69
C ILE A 166 -4.98 -7.69 -23.39
N ASN A 167 -4.83 -6.37 -23.35
CA ASN A 167 -3.60 -5.69 -23.76
C ASN A 167 -2.63 -5.73 -22.59
N GLU A 168 -1.44 -6.32 -22.77
CA GLU A 168 -0.45 -6.51 -21.72
C GLU A 168 0.11 -5.18 -21.18
N ASP A 169 0.32 -4.19 -22.03
CA ASP A 169 0.81 -2.88 -21.60
C ASP A 169 -0.22 -2.16 -20.73
N LEU A 170 -1.51 -2.26 -21.11
CA LEU A 170 -2.61 -1.72 -20.31
C LEU A 170 -2.77 -2.48 -19.00
N LEU A 171 -2.66 -3.80 -19.03
CA LEU A 171 -2.71 -4.63 -17.81
C LEU A 171 -1.61 -4.23 -16.83
N GLU A 172 -0.40 -4.01 -17.33
CA GLU A 172 0.73 -3.56 -16.52
C GLU A 172 0.47 -2.18 -15.92
N GLU A 173 -0.03 -1.23 -16.70
CA GLU A 173 -0.41 0.09 -16.21
C GLU A 173 -1.47 0.00 -15.11
N VAL A 174 -2.56 -0.74 -15.34
CA VAL A 174 -3.64 -0.93 -14.35
C VAL A 174 -3.13 -1.61 -13.09
N ASN A 175 -2.23 -2.60 -13.22
CA ASN A 175 -1.62 -3.29 -12.08
C ASN A 175 -0.94 -2.33 -11.09
N TYR A 176 -0.32 -1.25 -11.60
CA TYR A 176 0.32 -0.25 -10.74
C TYR A 176 -0.60 0.92 -10.32
N LEU A 177 -1.83 0.98 -10.84
CA LEU A 177 -2.81 2.01 -10.45
C LEU A 177 -3.73 1.55 -9.32
N VAL A 178 -3.91 0.23 -9.13
CA VAL A 178 -4.87 -0.32 -8.18
C VAL A 178 -4.19 -1.00 -7.00
N GLU A 179 -4.78 -0.91 -5.81
CA GLU A 179 -4.34 -1.58 -4.59
C GLU A 179 -5.12 -2.88 -4.33
N TRP A 180 -6.41 -2.88 -4.73
CA TRP A 180 -7.35 -3.99 -4.59
C TRP A 180 -8.20 -4.11 -5.85
N PRO A 181 -7.83 -4.98 -6.79
CA PRO A 181 -8.51 -5.08 -8.07
C PRO A 181 -9.91 -5.65 -7.94
N THR A 182 -10.85 -5.05 -8.65
CA THR A 182 -12.21 -5.54 -8.83
C THR A 182 -12.64 -5.21 -10.25
N ALA A 183 -12.82 -6.23 -11.09
CA ALA A 183 -13.33 -6.06 -12.43
C ALA A 183 -14.82 -5.75 -12.42
N LEU A 184 -15.24 -4.86 -13.31
CA LEU A 184 -16.63 -4.52 -13.55
C LEU A 184 -16.88 -4.61 -15.05
N CYS A 185 -18.06 -5.10 -15.44
CA CYS A 185 -18.52 -5.06 -16.81
C CYS A 185 -19.51 -3.91 -16.99
N GLY A 186 -19.39 -3.20 -18.10
CA GLY A 186 -20.34 -2.17 -18.51
C GLY A 186 -20.78 -2.40 -19.95
N ASN A 187 -22.03 -2.03 -20.25
CA ASN A 187 -22.59 -2.10 -21.58
C ASN A 187 -22.77 -0.68 -22.14
N PHE A 188 -22.69 -0.56 -23.45
CA PHE A 188 -23.00 0.64 -24.18
C PHE A 188 -24.18 0.42 -25.14
N GLU A 189 -24.83 1.50 -25.55
CA GLU A 189 -25.99 1.42 -26.43
C GLU A 189 -25.60 1.02 -27.87
N ASP A 190 -26.40 0.19 -28.52
CA ASP A 190 -26.18 -0.34 -29.89
C ASP A 190 -25.91 0.75 -30.93
N LYS A 191 -26.41 1.96 -30.71
CA LYS A 191 -26.17 3.11 -31.59
C LYS A 191 -24.68 3.41 -31.78
N PHE A 192 -23.81 3.07 -30.80
CA PHE A 192 -22.36 3.28 -30.85
C PHE A 192 -21.66 2.26 -31.73
N LEU A 193 -22.28 1.12 -32.05
CA LEU A 193 -21.75 0.11 -32.98
C LEU A 193 -21.63 0.63 -34.41
N ALA A 194 -22.28 1.75 -34.74
CA ALA A 194 -22.12 2.42 -36.02
C ALA A 194 -20.83 3.24 -36.15
N LEU A 195 -20.09 3.41 -35.07
CA LEU A 195 -18.80 4.10 -35.09
C LEU A 195 -17.72 3.23 -35.72
N PRO A 196 -16.66 3.84 -36.32
CA PRO A 196 -15.49 3.10 -36.75
C PRO A 196 -14.85 2.29 -35.60
N LYS A 197 -14.28 1.12 -35.94
CA LYS A 197 -13.66 0.24 -34.92
C LYS A 197 -12.56 0.93 -34.10
N GLU A 198 -11.90 1.90 -34.70
CA GLU A 198 -10.84 2.69 -34.06
C GLU A 198 -11.37 3.63 -32.96
N CYS A 199 -12.71 3.79 -32.87
CA CYS A 199 -13.40 4.63 -31.89
C CYS A 199 -14.05 3.80 -30.76
N ILE A 200 -14.09 2.47 -30.92
CA ILE A 200 -14.68 1.53 -29.97
C ILE A 200 -13.56 0.76 -29.27
#